data_298d57626b2d234b9b4e445598d4686c
#
_entry.id   298d57626b2d234b9b4e445598d4686c
#
_cell.length_a   1.000
_cell.length_b   1.000
_cell.length_c   1.000
_cell.angle_alpha   90.00
_cell.angle_beta   90.00
_cell.angle_gamma   90.00
#
_symmetry.space_group_name_H-M   'P 1'
#
loop_
_entity.id
_entity.type
_entity.pdbx_description
1 polymer ?
#
loop_
_entity_poly.entity_id
_entity_poly.type
_entity_poly.pdbx_seq_one_letter_code
_entity_poly.pdbx_strand_id
1 'polypeptide(L)'
;MATVRRQGRIRTSIGIVVAVLVAAACGSDSESVETSFVGDIRAAVDAVEAELGAGQEYFEVTAAPKLTNIFVAVDGATAAIPYVYADGELLPPAPALTGASGFTFTAEAIDVDDKAILTKVAEELPGATIQTLSVEGGEGGSVRYVVAAQSVGGGVLDITVGPDGSVLAVEPV
;
A
#
# COMPACT_ATOMS: atom_id res chain seq x y z
N MET A 1 27.55 -83.64 -17.01
CA MET A 1 26.23 -84.17 -17.38
C MET A 1 25.27 -82.99 -17.57
N ALA A 2 24.70 -82.89 -18.80
CA ALA A 2 23.50 -82.14 -19.26
C ALA A 2 23.43 -80.62 -18.97
N THR A 3 23.81 -79.85 -19.90
CA THR A 3 23.10 -79.03 -20.91
C THR A 3 21.61 -78.82 -20.66
N VAL A 4 21.17 -77.59 -20.52
CA VAL A 4 19.99 -77.06 -21.23
C VAL A 4 20.08 -75.53 -21.40
N ARG A 5 20.14 -75.13 -22.67
CA ARG A 5 19.84 -73.79 -23.21
C ARG A 5 18.38 -73.45 -22.96
N ARG A 6 18.06 -72.18 -22.73
CA ARG A 6 16.90 -71.53 -23.36
C ARG A 6 17.05 -70.04 -23.52
N GLN A 7 16.92 -69.76 -24.74
CA GLN A 7 16.74 -68.46 -25.40
C GLN A 7 15.59 -67.65 -24.87
N GLY A 8 15.75 -66.35 -24.97
CA GLY A 8 14.79 -65.51 -25.71
C GLY A 8 13.93 -64.59 -24.89
N ARG A 9 14.15 -63.35 -25.02
CA ARG A 9 13.22 -62.43 -25.73
C ARG A 9 13.55 -60.97 -25.37
N ILE A 10 14.06 -60.31 -26.37
CA ILE A 10 14.10 -58.86 -26.45
C ILE A 10 12.67 -58.32 -26.41
N ARG A 11 12.34 -57.49 -25.43
CA ARG A 11 11.15 -56.64 -25.45
C ARG A 11 11.59 -55.19 -25.45
N THR A 12 11.54 -54.63 -26.64
CA THR A 12 11.62 -53.22 -26.91
C THR A 12 10.45 -52.50 -26.22
N SER A 13 10.72 -51.71 -25.20
CA SER A 13 9.72 -50.83 -24.61
C SER A 13 9.95 -49.42 -25.15
N ILE A 14 8.99 -49.00 -25.93
CA ILE A 14 8.85 -47.65 -26.48
C ILE A 14 8.66 -46.67 -25.29
N GLY A 15 9.65 -45.83 -25.06
CA GLY A 15 9.53 -44.71 -24.11
C GLY A 15 8.69 -43.59 -24.70
N ILE A 16 7.54 -43.38 -24.10
CA ILE A 16 6.71 -42.19 -24.37
C ILE A 16 7.38 -41.03 -23.61
N VAL A 17 7.98 -40.11 -24.37
CA VAL A 17 8.42 -38.83 -23.85
C VAL A 17 7.20 -37.95 -23.72
N VAL A 18 6.71 -37.77 -22.50
CA VAL A 18 5.69 -36.75 -22.20
C VAL A 18 6.45 -35.45 -22.04
N ALA A 19 6.37 -34.59 -23.05
CA ALA A 19 6.80 -33.21 -22.99
C ALA A 19 5.79 -32.42 -22.12
N VAL A 20 6.15 -32.15 -20.88
CA VAL A 20 5.43 -31.23 -20.02
C VAL A 20 5.78 -29.82 -20.48
N LEU A 21 4.87 -29.19 -21.24
CA LEU A 21 4.87 -27.76 -21.48
C LEU A 21 4.54 -27.05 -20.16
N VAL A 22 5.56 -26.57 -19.47
CA VAL A 22 5.38 -25.60 -18.41
C VAL A 22 5.07 -24.27 -19.08
N ALA A 23 3.80 -23.93 -19.16
CA ALA A 23 3.37 -22.57 -19.46
C ALA A 23 3.79 -21.70 -18.26
N ALA A 24 4.88 -20.95 -18.43
CA ALA A 24 5.21 -19.85 -17.53
C ALA A 24 4.09 -18.80 -17.69
N ALA A 25 3.09 -18.88 -16.82
CA ALA A 25 2.18 -17.76 -16.59
C ALA A 25 3.02 -16.69 -15.90
N CYS A 26 3.52 -15.70 -16.65
CA CYS A 26 3.87 -14.42 -16.11
C CYS A 26 2.56 -13.77 -15.68
N GLY A 27 2.12 -14.11 -14.46
CA GLY A 27 1.12 -13.34 -13.75
C GLY A 27 1.76 -12.02 -13.38
N SER A 28 1.21 -10.95 -13.88
CA SER A 28 1.58 -9.59 -13.49
C SER A 28 1.17 -9.37 -12.03
N ASP A 29 2.13 -9.50 -11.12
CA ASP A 29 1.98 -9.20 -9.70
C ASP A 29 1.88 -7.68 -9.42
N SER A 30 1.76 -6.85 -10.48
CA SER A 30 1.69 -5.40 -10.34
C SER A 30 0.37 -4.88 -9.75
N GLU A 31 -0.74 -5.58 -9.97
CA GLU A 31 -2.06 -5.13 -9.48
C GLU A 31 -2.25 -5.34 -7.97
N SER A 32 -1.59 -6.31 -7.37
CA SER A 32 -1.76 -6.62 -5.95
C SER A 32 -0.95 -5.71 -5.02
N VAL A 33 0.10 -5.07 -5.50
CA VAL A 33 0.95 -4.18 -4.70
C VAL A 33 0.35 -2.77 -4.63
N GLU A 34 -0.28 -2.28 -5.72
CA GLU A 34 -0.85 -0.93 -5.77
C GLU A 34 -2.11 -0.76 -4.91
N THR A 35 -2.89 -1.83 -4.71
CA THR A 35 -4.11 -1.78 -3.87
C THR A 35 -3.85 -2.05 -2.40
N SER A 36 -2.68 -2.58 -2.02
CA SER A 36 -2.43 -3.01 -0.64
C SER A 36 -2.20 -1.84 0.32
N PHE A 37 -1.46 -0.82 -0.09
CA PHE A 37 -1.09 0.24 0.85
C PHE A 37 -2.22 1.23 1.18
N VAL A 38 -3.24 1.36 0.35
CA VAL A 38 -4.41 2.20 0.67
C VAL A 38 -5.19 1.62 1.84
N GLY A 39 -5.35 0.29 1.90
CA GLY A 39 -5.94 -0.41 3.04
C GLY A 39 -5.14 -0.27 4.34
N ASP A 40 -3.84 -0.05 4.24
CA ASP A 40 -2.95 0.10 5.41
C ASP A 40 -3.21 1.39 6.20
N ILE A 41 -3.79 2.44 5.62
CA ILE A 41 -4.19 3.66 6.34
C ILE A 41 -5.15 3.31 7.48
N ARG A 42 -6.21 2.58 7.17
CA ARG A 42 -7.21 2.20 8.19
C ARG A 42 -6.59 1.27 9.24
N ALA A 43 -5.86 0.24 8.80
CA ALA A 43 -5.20 -0.70 9.69
C ALA A 43 -4.19 -0.02 10.62
N ALA A 44 -3.45 0.96 10.12
CA ALA A 44 -2.47 1.73 10.90
C ALA A 44 -3.15 2.60 11.96
N VAL A 45 -4.24 3.29 11.61
CA VAL A 45 -5.03 4.09 12.55
C VAL A 45 -5.66 3.20 13.62
N ASP A 46 -6.28 2.07 13.23
CA ASP A 46 -6.87 1.12 14.16
C ASP A 46 -5.82 0.56 15.14
N ALA A 47 -4.59 0.31 14.68
CA ALA A 47 -3.50 -0.15 15.53
C ALA A 47 -3.06 0.92 16.54
N VAL A 48 -2.99 2.21 16.14
CA VAL A 48 -2.70 3.31 17.06
C VAL A 48 -3.81 3.46 18.09
N GLU A 49 -5.08 3.40 17.68
CA GLU A 49 -6.19 3.51 18.62
C GLU A 49 -6.31 2.29 19.55
N ALA A 50 -5.89 1.11 19.12
CA ALA A 50 -5.80 -0.06 19.98
C ALA A 50 -4.74 0.12 21.08
N GLU A 51 -3.62 0.79 20.78
CA GLU A 51 -2.53 1.04 21.73
C GLU A 51 -2.82 2.22 22.68
N LEU A 52 -3.34 3.34 22.14
CA LEU A 52 -3.50 4.60 22.87
C LEU A 52 -4.92 4.86 23.38
N GLY A 53 -5.90 4.11 22.90
CA GLY A 53 -7.33 4.36 23.08
C GLY A 53 -7.93 5.13 21.91
N ALA A 54 -9.24 4.99 21.71
CA ALA A 54 -9.97 5.66 20.65
C ALA A 54 -10.03 7.18 20.81
N GLY A 55 -10.23 7.88 19.70
CA GLY A 55 -10.39 9.33 19.66
C GLY A 55 -9.06 10.09 19.66
N GLN A 56 -8.01 9.46 19.14
CA GLN A 56 -6.76 10.17 18.86
C GLN A 56 -6.94 11.22 17.77
N GLU A 57 -6.18 12.28 17.88
CA GLU A 57 -6.07 13.30 16.83
C GLU A 57 -4.79 13.09 16.02
N TYR A 58 -4.89 13.25 14.71
CA TYR A 58 -3.80 13.03 13.77
C TYR A 58 -3.53 14.29 12.96
N PHE A 59 -2.28 14.63 12.72
CA PHE A 59 -1.90 15.64 11.72
C PHE A 59 -1.92 15.03 10.31
N GLU A 60 -1.37 13.80 10.20
CA GLU A 60 -1.16 13.13 8.93
C GLU A 60 -1.06 11.62 9.11
N VAL A 61 -1.58 10.88 8.14
CA VAL A 61 -1.35 9.45 7.95
C VAL A 61 -0.96 9.22 6.50
N THR A 62 0.27 8.75 6.27
CA THR A 62 0.82 8.56 4.91
C THR A 62 1.20 7.11 4.68
N ALA A 63 0.46 6.46 3.80
CA ALA A 63 0.74 5.09 3.36
C ALA A 63 1.68 5.07 2.13
N ALA A 64 2.64 4.16 2.18
CA ALA A 64 3.55 3.80 1.10
C ALA A 64 3.59 2.27 0.96
N PRO A 65 4.15 1.69 -0.12
CA PRO A 65 4.06 0.25 -0.39
C PRO A 65 4.56 -0.71 0.69
N LYS A 66 5.33 -0.22 1.67
CA LYS A 66 5.93 -1.07 2.71
C LYS A 66 5.65 -0.63 4.13
N LEU A 67 5.13 0.57 4.30
CA LEU A 67 4.88 1.13 5.62
C LEU A 67 3.87 2.28 5.55
N THR A 68 3.25 2.55 6.68
CA THR A 68 2.43 3.74 6.89
C THR A 68 3.01 4.55 8.03
N ASN A 69 3.29 5.83 7.78
CA ASN A 69 3.67 6.80 8.79
C ASN A 69 2.42 7.44 9.38
N ILE A 70 2.40 7.60 10.70
CA ILE A 70 1.30 8.22 11.43
C ILE A 70 1.87 9.30 12.35
N PHE A 71 1.34 10.51 12.29
CA PHE A 71 1.70 11.61 13.19
C PHE A 71 0.53 11.89 14.13
N VAL A 72 0.61 11.35 15.35
CA VAL A 72 -0.38 11.56 16.40
C VAL A 72 -0.16 12.90 17.05
N ALA A 73 -1.20 13.73 17.11
CA ALA A 73 -1.14 15.03 17.75
C ALA A 73 -1.20 14.89 19.28
N VAL A 74 -0.32 15.59 19.97
CA VAL A 74 -0.26 15.63 21.43
C VAL A 74 -0.06 17.05 21.93
N ASP A 75 -0.20 17.27 23.23
CA ASP A 75 -0.02 18.59 23.86
C ASP A 75 -0.90 19.70 23.25
N GLY A 76 -2.16 19.36 22.93
CA GLY A 76 -3.10 20.31 22.28
C GLY A 76 -2.64 20.68 20.86
N ALA A 77 -2.15 19.73 20.10
CA ALA A 77 -1.66 19.85 18.73
C ALA A 77 -0.43 20.79 18.57
N THR A 78 0.40 20.92 19.63
CA THR A 78 1.69 21.63 19.57
C THR A 78 2.90 20.71 19.45
N ALA A 79 2.66 19.41 19.51
CA ALA A 79 3.66 18.36 19.29
C ALA A 79 3.04 17.17 18.55
N ALA A 80 3.87 16.36 17.92
CA ALA A 80 3.46 15.15 17.23
C ALA A 80 4.32 13.96 17.66
N ILE A 81 3.71 12.81 17.88
CA ILE A 81 4.43 11.54 18.09
C ILE A 81 4.37 10.75 16.78
N PRO A 82 5.54 10.50 16.14
CA PRO A 82 5.60 9.67 14.95
C PRO A 82 5.50 8.18 15.30
N TYR A 83 4.59 7.49 14.62
CA TYR A 83 4.47 6.05 14.59
C TYR A 83 4.72 5.52 13.19
N VAL A 84 5.10 4.26 13.09
CA VAL A 84 5.23 3.52 11.85
C VAL A 84 4.45 2.22 11.97
N TYR A 85 3.58 1.96 11.02
CA TYR A 85 2.92 0.68 10.85
C TYR A 85 3.55 -0.03 9.65
N ALA A 86 4.06 -1.24 9.86
CA ALA A 86 4.73 -2.01 8.83
C ALA A 86 4.53 -3.51 9.08
N ASP A 87 4.39 -4.29 8.02
CA ASP A 87 4.23 -5.75 8.09
C ASP A 87 3.08 -6.22 8.99
N GLY A 88 2.02 -5.38 9.13
CA GLY A 88 0.85 -5.68 9.96
C GLY A 88 1.02 -5.33 11.44
N GLU A 89 2.09 -4.65 11.83
CA GLU A 89 2.40 -4.32 13.21
C GLU A 89 2.71 -2.83 13.40
N LEU A 90 2.27 -2.28 14.55
CA LEU A 90 2.64 -0.93 14.97
C LEU A 90 4.00 -1.00 15.67
N LEU A 91 4.98 -0.29 15.13
CA LEU A 91 6.33 -0.22 15.71
C LEU A 91 6.36 0.76 16.88
N PRO A 92 7.33 0.61 17.81
CA PRO A 92 7.52 1.57 18.90
C PRO A 92 7.65 3.00 18.37
N PRO A 93 7.01 4.00 19.01
CA PRO A 93 7.02 5.37 18.53
C PRO A 93 8.40 6.01 18.58
N ALA A 94 8.63 6.96 17.68
CA ALA A 94 9.78 7.84 17.78
C ALA A 94 9.54 8.92 18.86
N PRO A 95 10.61 9.60 19.32
CA PRO A 95 10.46 10.73 20.25
C PRO A 95 9.54 11.81 19.69
N ALA A 96 8.77 12.44 20.59
CA ALA A 96 7.87 13.52 20.20
C ALA A 96 8.61 14.67 19.52
N LEU A 97 8.02 15.17 18.45
CA LEU A 97 8.46 16.33 17.69
C LEU A 97 7.70 17.56 18.22
N THR A 98 8.42 18.52 18.79
CA THR A 98 7.84 19.76 19.31
C THR A 98 7.72 20.82 18.22
N GLY A 99 6.79 21.76 18.40
CA GLY A 99 6.55 22.85 17.44
C GLY A 99 5.71 22.41 16.25
N ALA A 100 4.99 21.30 16.37
CA ALA A 100 3.98 20.92 15.39
C ALA A 100 2.89 22.01 15.32
N SER A 101 2.35 22.23 14.14
CA SER A 101 1.26 23.15 13.89
C SER A 101 0.51 22.70 12.65
N GLY A 102 -0.77 22.94 12.60
CA GLY A 102 -1.62 22.55 11.49
C GLY A 102 -2.99 22.12 12.00
N PHE A 103 -3.81 21.67 11.07
CA PHE A 103 -5.10 21.08 11.39
C PHE A 103 -4.95 19.63 11.76
N THR A 104 -5.83 19.16 12.64
CA THR A 104 -5.90 17.75 13.04
C THR A 104 -7.24 17.16 12.63
N PHE A 105 -7.30 15.84 12.57
CA PHE A 105 -8.50 15.08 12.30
C PHE A 105 -8.53 13.83 13.20
N THR A 106 -9.71 13.22 13.32
CA THR A 106 -9.89 11.95 14.04
C THR A 106 -10.13 10.80 13.05
N ALA A 107 -10.06 9.57 13.52
CA ALA A 107 -10.27 8.37 12.71
C ALA A 107 -11.60 8.37 11.94
N GLU A 108 -12.66 8.96 12.55
CA GLU A 108 -13.99 9.05 11.93
C GLU A 108 -14.06 9.95 10.70
N ALA A 109 -13.12 10.90 10.57
CA ALA A 109 -13.06 11.78 9.40
C ALA A 109 -12.48 11.09 8.16
N ILE A 110 -11.83 9.93 8.33
CA ILE A 110 -11.24 9.19 7.22
C ILE A 110 -12.35 8.44 6.47
N ASP A 111 -12.62 8.85 5.25
CA ASP A 111 -13.55 8.19 4.33
C ASP A 111 -12.81 7.90 3.02
N VAL A 112 -12.17 6.73 2.94
CA VAL A 112 -11.32 6.31 1.81
C VAL A 112 -11.97 5.13 1.11
N ASP A 113 -12.27 5.29 -0.17
CA ASP A 113 -12.56 4.17 -1.06
C ASP A 113 -11.25 3.65 -1.66
N ASP A 114 -10.79 2.51 -1.16
CA ASP A 114 -9.50 1.90 -1.47
C ASP A 114 -9.24 1.70 -2.97
N LYS A 115 -10.29 1.47 -3.75
CA LYS A 115 -10.18 1.18 -5.18
C LYS A 115 -10.40 2.42 -6.03
N ALA A 116 -11.31 3.29 -5.62
CA ALA A 116 -11.72 4.44 -6.42
C ALA A 116 -10.54 5.41 -6.63
N ILE A 117 -9.79 5.72 -5.57
CA ILE A 117 -8.65 6.66 -5.64
C ILE A 117 -7.61 6.18 -6.64
N LEU A 118 -7.10 4.95 -6.47
CA LEU A 118 -6.03 4.43 -7.32
C LEU A 118 -6.50 4.28 -8.77
N THR A 119 -7.73 3.79 -8.99
CA THR A 119 -8.29 3.62 -10.32
C THR A 119 -8.42 4.96 -11.05
N LYS A 120 -9.01 5.96 -10.40
CA LYS A 120 -9.23 7.27 -11.02
C LYS A 120 -7.93 8.04 -11.25
N VAL A 121 -6.99 8.00 -10.32
CA VAL A 121 -5.66 8.61 -10.52
C VAL A 121 -4.94 7.95 -11.69
N ALA A 122 -5.00 6.62 -11.81
CA ALA A 122 -4.39 5.92 -12.94
C ALA A 122 -5.08 6.22 -14.29
N GLU A 123 -6.38 6.46 -14.30
CA GLU A 123 -7.14 6.87 -15.49
C GLU A 123 -6.82 8.30 -15.94
N GLU A 124 -6.73 9.25 -14.98
CA GLU A 124 -6.46 10.66 -15.24
C GLU A 124 -4.99 10.93 -15.57
N LEU A 125 -4.07 10.13 -15.01
CA LEU A 125 -2.62 10.27 -15.17
C LEU A 125 -1.99 8.96 -15.66
N PRO A 126 -2.29 8.54 -16.90
CA PRO A 126 -1.82 7.27 -17.43
C PRO A 126 -0.29 7.23 -17.49
N GLY A 127 0.28 6.19 -16.85
CA GLY A 127 1.72 5.97 -16.78
C GLY A 127 2.42 6.67 -15.61
N ALA A 128 1.72 7.43 -14.77
CA ALA A 128 2.27 7.86 -13.49
C ALA A 128 2.36 6.66 -12.52
N THR A 129 3.41 6.63 -11.69
CA THR A 129 3.59 5.62 -10.67
C THR A 129 3.26 6.22 -9.31
N ILE A 130 2.20 5.72 -8.67
CA ILE A 130 1.78 6.17 -7.34
C ILE A 130 2.84 5.73 -6.33
N GLN A 131 3.27 6.66 -5.48
CA GLN A 131 4.30 6.45 -4.45
C GLN A 131 3.70 6.43 -3.05
N THR A 132 2.79 7.37 -2.75
CA THR A 132 2.12 7.45 -1.45
C THR A 132 0.68 7.92 -1.60
N LEU A 133 -0.13 7.60 -0.59
CA LEU A 133 -1.41 8.25 -0.34
C LEU A 133 -1.38 8.79 1.08
N SER A 134 -1.60 10.09 1.22
CA SER A 134 -1.67 10.81 2.49
C SER A 134 -3.08 11.24 2.81
N VAL A 135 -3.44 11.11 4.08
CA VAL A 135 -4.60 11.77 4.71
C VAL A 135 -4.05 12.86 5.59
N GLU A 136 -4.39 14.09 5.31
CA GLU A 136 -3.90 15.26 6.02
C GLU A 136 -5.08 16.02 6.67
N GLY A 137 -4.82 16.65 7.82
CA GLY A 137 -5.81 17.48 8.50
C GLY A 137 -6.17 18.73 7.70
N GLY A 138 -7.47 19.03 7.67
CA GLY A 138 -8.04 20.24 7.09
C GLY A 138 -8.80 21.08 8.11
N GLU A 139 -9.27 22.22 7.69
CA GLU A 139 -10.01 23.14 8.55
C GLU A 139 -11.26 22.48 9.15
N GLY A 140 -11.49 22.70 10.44
CA GLY A 140 -12.67 22.18 11.14
C GLY A 140 -12.69 20.66 11.34
N GLY A 141 -11.53 20.00 11.32
CA GLY A 141 -11.42 18.54 11.47
C GLY A 141 -11.74 17.76 10.21
N SER A 142 -11.85 18.43 9.06
CA SER A 142 -11.95 17.79 7.76
C SER A 142 -10.62 17.13 7.36
N VAL A 143 -10.66 16.30 6.33
CA VAL A 143 -9.46 15.68 5.76
C VAL A 143 -9.25 16.09 4.31
N ARG A 144 -8.00 16.10 3.90
CA ARG A 144 -7.55 16.20 2.52
C ARG A 144 -6.80 14.94 2.14
N TYR A 145 -7.08 14.42 0.96
CA TYR A 145 -6.35 13.26 0.41
C TYR A 145 -5.36 13.74 -0.64
N VAL A 146 -4.11 13.32 -0.50
CA VAL A 146 -3.03 13.68 -1.44
C VAL A 146 -2.33 12.41 -1.90
N VAL A 147 -2.26 12.22 -3.21
CA VAL A 147 -1.51 11.14 -3.84
C VAL A 147 -0.22 11.71 -4.39
N ALA A 148 0.92 11.25 -3.89
CA ALA A 148 2.19 11.54 -4.54
C ALA A 148 2.47 10.51 -5.63
N ALA A 149 2.74 10.98 -6.85
CA ALA A 149 3.02 10.12 -7.98
C ALA A 149 4.22 10.60 -8.78
N GLN A 150 5.01 9.67 -9.29
CA GLN A 150 6.10 9.96 -10.23
C GLN A 150 5.55 10.01 -11.65
N SER A 151 5.78 11.11 -12.34
CA SER A 151 5.35 11.27 -13.74
C SER A 151 6.25 10.47 -14.71
N VAL A 152 5.73 10.15 -15.90
CA VAL A 152 6.48 9.47 -16.97
C VAL A 152 7.73 10.24 -17.39
N GLY A 153 7.68 11.56 -17.35
CA GLY A 153 8.78 12.44 -17.71
C GLY A 153 9.82 12.65 -16.61
N GLY A 154 9.66 12.00 -15.47
CA GLY A 154 10.38 12.28 -14.22
C GLY A 154 9.75 13.45 -13.45
N GLY A 155 10.13 13.63 -12.20
CA GLY A 155 9.48 14.56 -11.29
C GLY A 155 8.32 13.95 -10.52
N VAL A 156 8.00 14.55 -9.39
CA VAL A 156 6.93 14.14 -8.50
C VAL A 156 5.75 15.11 -8.66
N LEU A 157 4.56 14.55 -8.61
CA LEU A 157 3.30 15.28 -8.66
C LEU A 157 2.57 15.04 -7.34
N ASP A 158 2.07 16.11 -6.72
CA ASP A 158 1.09 16.04 -5.66
C ASP A 158 -0.31 16.20 -6.28
N ILE A 159 -1.13 15.19 -6.06
CA ILE A 159 -2.46 15.09 -6.65
C ILE A 159 -3.48 15.14 -5.51
N THR A 160 -4.17 16.26 -5.37
CA THR A 160 -5.29 16.35 -4.42
C THR A 160 -6.48 15.59 -5.01
N VAL A 161 -7.05 14.69 -4.22
CA VAL A 161 -8.19 13.85 -4.64
C VAL A 161 -9.36 13.97 -3.66
N GLY A 162 -10.56 13.74 -4.17
CA GLY A 162 -11.76 13.57 -3.37
C GLY A 162 -11.80 12.16 -2.73
N PRO A 163 -12.69 11.93 -1.75
CA PRO A 163 -12.86 10.63 -1.11
C PRO A 163 -13.28 9.53 -2.09
N ASP A 164 -13.90 9.91 -3.20
CA ASP A 164 -14.31 9.03 -4.30
C ASP A 164 -13.20 8.84 -5.36
N GLY A 165 -12.00 9.39 -5.13
CA GLY A 165 -10.86 9.36 -6.03
C GLY A 165 -10.88 10.38 -7.16
N SER A 166 -11.89 11.28 -7.23
CA SER A 166 -11.89 12.34 -8.25
C SER A 166 -10.68 13.26 -8.09
N VAL A 167 -9.93 13.48 -9.17
CA VAL A 167 -8.79 14.39 -9.17
C VAL A 167 -9.29 15.84 -9.08
N LEU A 168 -8.87 16.55 -8.04
CA LEU A 168 -9.27 17.94 -7.78
C LEU A 168 -8.18 18.95 -8.19
N ALA A 169 -6.90 18.58 -7.99
CA ALA A 169 -5.75 19.38 -8.39
C ALA A 169 -4.54 18.52 -8.66
N VAL A 170 -3.63 18.97 -9.51
CA VAL A 170 -2.33 18.35 -9.77
C VAL A 170 -1.27 19.44 -9.72
N GLU A 171 -0.30 19.30 -8.83
CA GLU A 171 0.77 20.25 -8.62
C GLU A 171 2.14 19.55 -8.75
N PRO A 172 3.10 20.13 -9.47
CA PRO A 172 4.47 19.61 -9.46
C PRO A 172 5.17 20.00 -8.15
N VAL A 173 5.95 19.06 -7.60
CA VAL A 173 6.77 19.26 -6.39
C VAL A 173 8.19 19.68 -6.77
#